data_848cfd359636d3e00cc07201c1ce6be0
#
_entry.id   848cfd359636d3e00cc07201c1ce6be0
#
_cell.length_a   1.000
_cell.length_b   1.000
_cell.length_c   1.000
_cell.angle_alpha   90.00
_cell.angle_beta   90.00
_cell.angle_gamma   90.00
#
_symmetry.space_group_name_H-M   'P 1'
#
loop_
_entity.id
_entity.type
_entity.pdbx_description
1 polymer ?
#
loop_
_entity_poly.entity_id
_entity_poly.type
_entity_poly.pdbx_seq_one_letter_code
_entity_poly.pdbx_strand_id
1 'polypeptide(L)'
;KGVATLKGQVSYALAENSQRATINVMLDGTILSKNVAKKSGVTVNTNGTTTIHAEKRISFDKNGFTTSPATAKAATKLELGSIDGPSSTHESIAKTKFVKGRSVNEEAASQLSVDSITKEMDANVLELLGDVIDGYKTKIRDPLLRRGGFPEQFSTSSTKGFVNLQLLQTGRYQLAASSEPPALNKSTDVSLILHESLVRNFTEVVLGGVELTDEKLVEHLTRFGAEIPDELKIGPGKKSWAITFSNTQPISVGFRNNQIVIAIQGQQFRDGMRLIKEPIRIAATYNVEKTETGMRLQRDGDVAVDFLARKTLTVIQVATKTVMSKKFNALFKDDIVGQGGIKLPGQWENAGNLILQQLVANNGWLMLSYNLDKPSK
;
A
#
# COMPACT_ATOMS: atom_id res chain seq x y z
N LYS A 1 12.14 -44.46 5.83
CA LYS A 1 11.50 -43.37 6.57
C LYS A 1 12.58 -42.47 7.13
N GLY A 2 12.38 -41.14 7.12
CA GLY A 2 13.33 -40.19 7.65
C GLY A 2 12.62 -39.00 8.29
N VAL A 3 13.37 -38.25 9.10
CA VAL A 3 12.97 -36.97 9.65
C VAL A 3 13.94 -35.94 9.11
N ALA A 4 13.44 -34.81 8.63
CA ALA A 4 14.24 -33.70 8.12
C ALA A 4 13.87 -32.41 8.83
N THR A 5 14.86 -31.58 9.08
CA THR A 5 14.68 -30.23 9.67
C THR A 5 15.38 -29.22 8.80
N LEU A 6 14.65 -28.20 8.33
CA LEU A 6 15.20 -27.06 7.61
C LEU A 6 15.58 -25.95 8.59
N LYS A 7 16.79 -25.43 8.46
CA LYS A 7 17.24 -24.17 9.06
C LYS A 7 17.65 -23.25 7.93
N GLY A 8 17.02 -22.08 7.84
CA GLY A 8 17.28 -21.16 6.73
C GLY A 8 16.85 -19.75 7.04
N GLN A 9 17.19 -18.84 6.10
CA GLN A 9 16.83 -17.44 6.13
C GLN A 9 15.99 -17.12 4.90
N VAL A 10 14.88 -16.43 5.11
CA VAL A 10 14.09 -15.83 4.03
C VAL A 10 14.57 -14.41 3.84
N SER A 11 14.78 -14.04 2.59
CA SER A 11 15.16 -12.68 2.19
C SER A 11 14.30 -12.22 1.00
N TYR A 12 14.28 -10.90 0.79
CA TYR A 12 13.53 -10.28 -0.28
C TYR A 12 14.46 -9.39 -1.09
N ALA A 13 14.34 -9.44 -2.41
CA ALA A 13 15.07 -8.56 -3.32
C ALA A 13 14.16 -8.06 -4.43
N LEU A 14 14.33 -6.78 -4.78
CA LEU A 14 13.69 -6.24 -5.97
C LEU A 14 14.37 -6.79 -7.23
N ALA A 15 13.58 -7.16 -8.22
CA ALA A 15 14.06 -7.58 -9.53
C ALA A 15 13.82 -6.47 -10.56
N GLU A 16 14.76 -6.29 -11.49
CA GLU A 16 14.59 -5.33 -12.59
C GLU A 16 13.47 -5.80 -13.52
N ASN A 17 12.47 -4.95 -13.70
CA ASN A 17 11.37 -5.19 -14.63
C ASN A 17 10.74 -3.85 -15.02
N SER A 18 10.76 -3.53 -16.31
CA SER A 18 10.23 -2.26 -16.82
C SER A 18 8.71 -2.22 -17.00
N GLN A 19 8.02 -3.37 -16.88
CA GLN A 19 6.58 -3.47 -17.13
C GLN A 19 5.76 -3.85 -15.90
N ARG A 20 6.42 -4.35 -14.84
CA ARG A 20 5.77 -4.80 -13.60
C ARG A 20 6.66 -4.51 -12.39
N ALA A 21 6.06 -4.15 -11.27
CA ALA A 21 6.77 -4.16 -10.01
C ALA A 21 7.03 -5.61 -9.60
N THR A 22 8.29 -6.00 -9.43
CA THR A 22 8.68 -7.40 -9.23
C THR A 22 9.58 -7.55 -8.02
N ILE A 23 9.23 -8.50 -7.15
CA ILE A 23 9.98 -8.86 -5.93
C ILE A 23 10.26 -10.36 -6.00
N ASN A 24 11.50 -10.74 -5.72
CA ASN A 24 11.90 -12.12 -5.50
C ASN A 24 11.91 -12.41 -4.00
N VAL A 25 11.24 -13.48 -3.60
CA VAL A 25 11.33 -14.08 -2.28
C VAL A 25 12.34 -15.20 -2.38
N MET A 26 13.39 -15.15 -1.58
CA MET A 26 14.50 -16.11 -1.62
C MET A 26 14.59 -16.84 -0.27
N LEU A 27 14.87 -18.14 -0.33
CA LEU A 27 15.14 -18.98 0.82
C LEU A 27 16.52 -19.62 0.65
N ASP A 28 17.44 -19.29 1.53
CA ASP A 28 18.73 -19.94 1.65
C ASP A 28 18.77 -20.76 2.94
N GLY A 29 19.13 -22.05 2.84
CA GLY A 29 19.07 -22.89 4.01
C GLY A 29 19.84 -24.20 3.91
N THR A 30 19.81 -24.93 5.02
CA THR A 30 20.37 -26.27 5.16
C THR A 30 19.32 -27.19 5.77
N ILE A 31 19.09 -28.33 5.10
CA ILE A 31 18.23 -29.41 5.60
C ILE A 31 19.10 -30.48 6.19
N LEU A 32 18.87 -30.80 7.45
CA LEU A 32 19.48 -31.93 8.14
C LEU A 32 18.47 -33.07 8.19
N SER A 33 18.86 -34.23 7.67
CA SER A 33 17.99 -35.41 7.65
C SER A 33 18.63 -36.63 8.30
N LYS A 34 17.80 -37.41 8.99
CA LYS A 34 18.15 -38.78 9.48
C LYS A 34 17.27 -39.78 8.77
N ASN A 35 17.89 -40.67 8.03
CA ASN A 35 17.16 -41.64 7.18
C ASN A 35 17.46 -43.07 7.61
N VAL A 36 16.44 -43.92 7.59
CA VAL A 36 16.53 -45.34 7.91
C VAL A 36 16.00 -46.14 6.72
N ALA A 37 16.88 -46.94 6.13
CA ALA A 37 16.52 -47.89 5.08
C ALA A 37 16.61 -49.29 5.61
N LYS A 38 15.56 -50.09 5.38
CA LYS A 38 15.51 -51.52 5.78
C LYS A 38 15.28 -52.40 4.56
N LYS A 39 16.14 -53.41 4.36
CA LYS A 39 16.02 -54.38 3.27
C LYS A 39 16.67 -55.70 3.68
N SER A 40 15.95 -56.80 3.52
CA SER A 40 16.45 -58.20 3.77
C SER A 40 17.14 -58.37 5.14
N GLY A 41 16.52 -57.83 6.21
CA GLY A 41 17.05 -57.92 7.57
C GLY A 41 18.23 -56.95 7.89
N VAL A 42 18.69 -56.19 6.92
CA VAL A 42 19.73 -55.17 7.13
C VAL A 42 19.07 -53.79 7.30
N THR A 43 19.47 -53.04 8.33
CA THR A 43 19.08 -51.64 8.57
C THR A 43 20.29 -50.76 8.31
N VAL A 44 20.13 -49.73 7.46
CA VAL A 44 21.14 -48.74 7.16
C VAL A 44 20.63 -47.37 7.62
N ASN A 45 21.36 -46.77 8.54
CA ASN A 45 21.12 -45.41 9.03
C ASN A 45 22.04 -44.45 8.32
N THR A 46 21.50 -43.34 7.77
CA THR A 46 22.28 -42.29 7.11
C THR A 46 21.89 -40.95 7.61
N ASN A 47 22.86 -40.05 7.70
CA ASN A 47 22.65 -38.61 7.92
C ASN A 47 22.82 -37.88 6.58
N GLY A 48 21.88 -37.02 6.28
CA GLY A 48 21.93 -36.16 5.09
C GLY A 48 22.07 -34.71 5.46
N THR A 49 22.91 -34.00 4.74
CA THR A 49 23.02 -32.54 4.77
C THR A 49 22.75 -32.02 3.38
N THR A 50 21.65 -31.25 3.21
CA THR A 50 21.27 -30.66 1.92
C THR A 50 21.36 -29.14 2.05
N THR A 51 22.20 -28.51 1.24
CA THR A 51 22.13 -27.07 1.02
C THR A 51 21.05 -26.77 0.00
N ILE A 52 20.22 -25.76 0.25
CA ILE A 52 19.12 -25.37 -0.63
C ILE A 52 19.09 -23.86 -0.83
N HIS A 53 18.84 -23.48 -2.08
CA HIS A 53 18.51 -22.11 -2.48
C HIS A 53 17.21 -22.19 -3.29
N ALA A 54 16.18 -21.47 -2.85
CA ALA A 54 14.91 -21.39 -3.54
C ALA A 54 14.49 -19.95 -3.78
N GLU A 55 13.80 -19.71 -4.90
CA GLU A 55 13.34 -18.39 -5.32
C GLU A 55 11.91 -18.46 -5.85
N LYS A 56 11.09 -17.49 -5.45
CA LYS A 56 9.75 -17.27 -5.98
C LYS A 56 9.54 -15.82 -6.34
N ARG A 57 9.03 -15.58 -7.53
CA ARG A 57 8.77 -14.24 -8.04
C ARG A 57 7.33 -13.83 -7.83
N ILE A 58 7.15 -12.62 -7.29
CA ILE A 58 5.87 -11.93 -7.13
C ILE A 58 5.91 -10.69 -8.01
N SER A 59 4.90 -10.49 -8.85
CA SER A 59 4.78 -9.30 -9.70
C SER A 59 3.44 -8.62 -9.46
N PHE A 60 3.43 -7.28 -9.59
CA PHE A 60 2.23 -6.46 -9.46
C PHE A 60 2.06 -5.57 -10.67
N ASP A 61 0.84 -5.51 -11.22
CA ASP A 61 0.42 -4.60 -12.28
C ASP A 61 -1.04 -4.16 -12.08
N LYS A 62 -1.63 -3.50 -13.08
CA LYS A 62 -3.02 -3.02 -13.05
C LYS A 62 -4.07 -4.12 -12.77
N ASN A 63 -3.75 -5.37 -13.03
CA ASN A 63 -4.65 -6.50 -12.80
C ASN A 63 -4.52 -7.07 -11.39
N GLY A 64 -3.46 -6.68 -10.66
CA GLY A 64 -3.16 -7.12 -9.31
C GLY A 64 -1.85 -7.92 -9.22
N PHE A 65 -1.77 -8.74 -8.19
CA PHE A 65 -0.60 -9.57 -7.92
C PHE A 65 -0.65 -10.87 -8.70
N THR A 66 0.50 -11.26 -9.24
CA THR A 66 0.72 -12.56 -9.91
C THR A 66 2.00 -13.18 -9.38
N THR A 67 2.06 -14.50 -9.34
CA THR A 67 3.25 -15.24 -8.92
C THR A 67 3.67 -16.22 -10.00
N SER A 68 4.99 -16.43 -10.17
CA SER A 68 5.51 -17.55 -10.93
C SER A 68 5.66 -18.78 -10.03
N PRO A 69 5.70 -20.02 -10.57
CA PRO A 69 6.09 -21.19 -9.80
C PRO A 69 7.44 -20.95 -9.11
N ALA A 70 7.59 -21.47 -7.89
CA ALA A 70 8.87 -21.45 -7.19
C ALA A 70 9.90 -22.31 -7.92
N THR A 71 11.16 -21.91 -7.87
CA THR A 71 12.29 -22.68 -8.36
C THR A 71 13.27 -22.91 -7.23
N ALA A 72 13.96 -24.04 -7.24
CA ALA A 72 14.97 -24.34 -6.22
C ALA A 72 16.16 -25.10 -6.83
N LYS A 73 17.30 -24.98 -6.14
CA LYS A 73 18.51 -25.78 -6.37
C LYS A 73 18.92 -26.37 -5.04
N ALA A 74 19.21 -27.66 -5.02
CA ALA A 74 19.66 -28.35 -3.81
C ALA A 74 20.88 -29.22 -4.09
N ALA A 75 21.75 -29.37 -3.13
CA ALA A 75 22.88 -30.26 -3.16
C ALA A 75 22.95 -31.03 -1.84
N THR A 76 22.79 -32.35 -1.93
CA THR A 76 22.77 -33.25 -0.77
C THR A 76 24.09 -34.00 -0.65
N LYS A 77 24.58 -34.12 0.58
CA LYS A 77 25.65 -35.06 0.98
C LYS A 77 25.10 -36.06 1.98
N LEU A 78 25.33 -37.31 1.71
CA LEU A 78 24.93 -38.41 2.58
C LEU A 78 26.15 -39.01 3.31
N GLU A 79 26.03 -39.15 4.61
CA GLU A 79 27.02 -39.84 5.45
C GLU A 79 26.41 -41.11 6.03
N LEU A 80 27.20 -42.18 6.02
CA LEU A 80 26.82 -43.42 6.63
C LEU A 80 26.89 -43.30 8.15
N GLY A 81 25.80 -43.54 8.84
CA GLY A 81 25.73 -43.58 10.29
C GLY A 81 26.10 -44.97 10.80
N SER A 82 25.12 -45.90 10.83
CA SER A 82 25.31 -47.27 11.21
C SER A 82 24.72 -48.24 10.21
N ILE A 83 25.24 -49.47 10.20
CA ILE A 83 24.63 -50.60 9.50
C ILE A 83 24.49 -51.70 10.54
N ASP A 84 23.24 -52.23 10.63
CA ASP A 84 22.89 -53.30 11.53
C ASP A 84 22.35 -54.46 10.69
N GLY A 85 23.05 -55.58 10.69
CA GLY A 85 22.70 -56.74 9.87
C GLY A 85 22.79 -58.08 10.61
N PRO A 86 22.25 -59.17 10.05
CA PRO A 86 22.29 -60.47 10.66
C PRO A 86 23.71 -61.06 10.78
N SER A 87 24.68 -60.57 10.03
CA SER A 87 26.10 -60.91 10.12
C SER A 87 27.00 -59.81 9.55
N SER A 88 28.31 -59.81 9.89
CA SER A 88 29.32 -58.92 9.37
C SER A 88 29.46 -58.95 7.84
N THR A 89 29.19 -60.08 7.21
CA THR A 89 29.18 -60.22 5.75
C THR A 89 28.04 -59.40 5.13
N HIS A 90 26.83 -59.43 5.72
CA HIS A 90 25.70 -58.64 5.24
C HIS A 90 25.95 -57.15 5.41
N GLU A 91 26.55 -56.72 6.50
CA GLU A 91 26.92 -55.34 6.75
C GLU A 91 27.99 -54.83 5.76
N SER A 92 29.02 -55.65 5.46
CA SER A 92 30.05 -55.31 4.48
C SER A 92 29.45 -55.16 3.05
N ILE A 93 28.55 -56.05 2.65
CA ILE A 93 27.83 -55.94 1.37
C ILE A 93 27.00 -54.66 1.33
N ALA A 94 26.26 -54.34 2.41
CA ALA A 94 25.46 -53.13 2.49
C ALA A 94 26.31 -51.88 2.40
N LYS A 95 27.48 -51.83 3.10
CA LYS A 95 28.44 -50.72 3.03
C LYS A 95 28.95 -50.50 1.59
N THR A 96 29.31 -51.60 0.91
CA THR A 96 29.79 -51.52 -0.48
C THR A 96 28.69 -51.01 -1.39
N LYS A 97 27.42 -51.47 -1.24
CA LYS A 97 26.28 -50.97 -2.01
C LYS A 97 25.97 -49.52 -1.72
N PHE A 98 26.08 -49.06 -0.45
CA PHE A 98 25.91 -47.66 -0.09
C PHE A 98 26.93 -46.78 -0.81
N VAL A 99 28.24 -47.13 -0.76
CA VAL A 99 29.32 -46.35 -1.39
C VAL A 99 29.10 -46.27 -2.91
N LYS A 100 28.77 -47.43 -3.57
CA LYS A 100 28.52 -47.46 -5.03
C LYS A 100 27.26 -46.67 -5.43
N GLY A 101 26.20 -46.65 -4.61
CA GLY A 101 24.95 -45.96 -4.87
C GLY A 101 24.86 -44.56 -4.32
N ARG A 102 25.91 -44.06 -3.64
CA ARG A 102 25.88 -42.81 -2.89
C ARG A 102 25.49 -41.62 -3.77
N SER A 103 26.14 -41.43 -4.89
CA SER A 103 25.87 -40.32 -5.82
C SER A 103 24.43 -40.31 -6.32
N VAL A 104 23.88 -41.48 -6.70
CA VAL A 104 22.48 -41.60 -7.16
C VAL A 104 21.50 -41.25 -6.02
N ASN A 105 21.80 -41.69 -4.80
CA ASN A 105 20.97 -41.41 -3.64
C ASN A 105 21.05 -39.91 -3.23
N GLU A 106 22.21 -39.28 -3.35
CA GLU A 106 22.40 -37.84 -3.11
C GLU A 106 21.61 -37.00 -4.12
N GLU A 107 21.65 -37.38 -5.41
CA GLU A 107 20.85 -36.74 -6.45
C GLU A 107 19.33 -36.86 -6.21
N ALA A 108 18.87 -38.11 -5.89
CA ALA A 108 17.48 -38.35 -5.56
C ALA A 108 17.01 -37.55 -4.33
N ALA A 109 17.86 -37.47 -3.29
CA ALA A 109 17.56 -36.68 -2.10
C ALA A 109 17.54 -35.17 -2.40
N SER A 110 18.43 -34.68 -3.27
CA SER A 110 18.43 -33.31 -3.74
C SER A 110 17.13 -32.97 -4.48
N GLN A 111 16.69 -33.83 -5.39
CA GLN A 111 15.45 -33.62 -6.17
C GLN A 111 14.22 -33.64 -5.25
N LEU A 112 14.13 -34.56 -4.31
CA LEU A 112 13.05 -34.59 -3.32
C LEU A 112 13.00 -33.33 -2.47
N SER A 113 14.16 -32.78 -2.12
CA SER A 113 14.26 -31.51 -1.39
C SER A 113 13.79 -30.33 -2.25
N VAL A 114 14.15 -30.30 -3.53
CA VAL A 114 13.66 -29.29 -4.48
C VAL A 114 12.15 -29.35 -4.59
N ASP A 115 11.57 -30.53 -4.83
CA ASP A 115 10.12 -30.72 -5.01
C ASP A 115 9.33 -30.32 -3.75
N SER A 116 9.83 -30.67 -2.56
CA SER A 116 9.18 -30.32 -1.30
C SER A 116 9.21 -28.81 -1.06
N ILE A 117 10.38 -28.18 -1.18
CA ILE A 117 10.55 -26.76 -0.89
C ILE A 117 9.82 -25.88 -1.90
N THR A 118 9.85 -26.20 -3.17
CA THR A 118 9.09 -25.44 -4.18
C THR A 118 7.60 -25.49 -3.91
N LYS A 119 7.07 -26.66 -3.57
CA LYS A 119 5.65 -26.83 -3.22
C LYS A 119 5.27 -26.04 -1.96
N GLU A 120 6.07 -26.10 -0.90
CA GLU A 120 5.81 -25.37 0.33
C GLU A 120 5.93 -23.84 0.11
N MET A 121 6.93 -23.41 -0.65
CA MET A 121 7.11 -22.00 -0.98
C MET A 121 5.94 -21.46 -1.82
N ASP A 122 5.44 -22.24 -2.77
CA ASP A 122 4.27 -21.89 -3.55
C ASP A 122 3.02 -21.73 -2.67
N ALA A 123 2.78 -22.67 -1.75
CA ALA A 123 1.65 -22.62 -0.85
C ALA A 123 1.71 -21.45 0.12
N ASN A 124 2.84 -21.26 0.80
CA ASN A 124 3.02 -20.23 1.81
C ASN A 124 2.93 -18.81 1.22
N VAL A 125 3.51 -18.59 0.03
CA VAL A 125 3.43 -17.28 -0.63
C VAL A 125 2.01 -16.98 -1.11
N LEU A 126 1.27 -17.96 -1.60
CA LEU A 126 -0.14 -17.77 -1.98
C LEU A 126 -1.02 -17.48 -0.77
N GLU A 127 -0.79 -18.15 0.36
CA GLU A 127 -1.51 -17.87 1.61
C GLU A 127 -1.26 -16.45 2.09
N LEU A 128 0.01 -16.02 2.15
CA LEU A 128 0.39 -14.66 2.56
C LEU A 128 -0.17 -13.56 1.64
N LEU A 129 -0.30 -13.85 0.34
CA LEU A 129 -0.80 -12.88 -0.63
C LEU A 129 -2.33 -12.89 -0.76
N GLY A 130 -3.04 -13.91 -0.26
CA GLY A 130 -4.47 -14.06 -0.47
C GLY A 130 -5.27 -12.82 -0.07
N ASP A 131 -5.10 -12.37 1.15
CA ASP A 131 -5.77 -11.16 1.67
C ASP A 131 -5.40 -9.88 0.91
N VAL A 132 -4.15 -9.78 0.45
CA VAL A 132 -3.64 -8.62 -0.31
C VAL A 132 -4.26 -8.59 -1.71
N ILE A 133 -4.31 -9.74 -2.38
CA ILE A 133 -4.91 -9.92 -3.71
C ILE A 133 -6.39 -9.58 -3.66
N ASP A 134 -7.12 -10.18 -2.71
CA ASP A 134 -8.55 -9.95 -2.54
C ASP A 134 -8.85 -8.52 -2.11
N GLY A 135 -8.04 -7.96 -1.21
CA GLY A 135 -8.15 -6.58 -0.79
C GLY A 135 -7.95 -5.59 -1.94
N TYR A 136 -6.94 -5.76 -2.77
CA TYR A 136 -6.74 -4.92 -3.95
C TYR A 136 -7.93 -4.99 -4.91
N LYS A 137 -8.38 -6.20 -5.23
CA LYS A 137 -9.48 -6.43 -6.16
C LYS A 137 -10.79 -5.86 -5.64
N THR A 138 -11.19 -6.25 -4.42
CA THR A 138 -12.54 -5.97 -3.89
C THR A 138 -12.68 -4.56 -3.31
N LYS A 139 -11.61 -4.01 -2.70
CA LYS A 139 -11.66 -2.71 -2.01
C LYS A 139 -11.14 -1.55 -2.87
N ILE A 140 -10.33 -1.82 -3.90
CA ILE A 140 -9.70 -0.78 -4.71
C ILE A 140 -10.14 -0.90 -6.18
N ARG A 141 -9.70 -1.95 -6.88
CA ARG A 141 -9.82 -2.05 -8.33
C ARG A 141 -11.27 -2.09 -8.81
N ASP A 142 -12.06 -3.04 -8.33
CA ASP A 142 -13.42 -3.26 -8.82
C ASP A 142 -14.40 -2.11 -8.46
N PRO A 143 -14.34 -1.49 -7.26
CA PRO A 143 -15.12 -0.29 -6.97
C PRO A 143 -14.78 0.89 -7.87
N LEU A 144 -13.50 1.11 -8.17
CA LEU A 144 -13.07 2.19 -9.07
C LEU A 144 -13.49 1.92 -10.52
N LEU A 145 -13.37 0.68 -11.01
CA LEU A 145 -13.83 0.28 -12.34
C LEU A 145 -15.35 0.52 -12.50
N ARG A 146 -16.16 0.09 -11.52
CA ARG A 146 -17.62 0.27 -11.57
C ARG A 146 -18.04 1.75 -11.62
N ARG A 147 -17.25 2.63 -11.03
CA ARG A 147 -17.51 4.07 -10.99
C ARG A 147 -16.82 4.85 -12.11
N GLY A 148 -16.06 4.18 -12.99
CA GLY A 148 -15.26 4.85 -14.01
C GLY A 148 -14.08 5.64 -13.48
N GLY A 149 -13.71 5.41 -12.21
CA GLY A 149 -12.59 6.09 -11.53
C GLY A 149 -11.28 5.31 -11.52
N PHE A 150 -11.20 4.15 -12.19
CA PHE A 150 -9.95 3.42 -12.32
C PHE A 150 -9.01 4.16 -13.28
N PRO A 151 -7.71 4.29 -12.97
CA PRO A 151 -6.76 5.02 -13.81
C PRO A 151 -6.73 4.53 -15.24
N GLU A 152 -6.77 5.47 -16.21
CA GLU A 152 -6.68 5.17 -17.65
C GLU A 152 -5.32 4.54 -17.98
N GLN A 153 -4.26 5.11 -17.39
CA GLN A 153 -2.94 4.53 -17.43
C GLN A 153 -2.51 4.11 -16.04
N PHE A 154 -2.05 2.88 -15.93
CA PHE A 154 -1.54 2.29 -14.71
C PHE A 154 -0.28 1.52 -15.08
N SER A 155 0.88 2.06 -14.77
CA SER A 155 2.16 1.42 -15.05
C SER A 155 2.92 1.19 -13.77
N THR A 156 3.58 0.05 -13.71
CA THR A 156 4.45 -0.33 -12.61
C THR A 156 5.77 -0.81 -13.17
N SER A 157 6.83 -0.55 -12.45
CA SER A 157 8.16 -1.04 -12.78
C SER A 157 8.98 -1.22 -11.51
N SER A 158 10.06 -1.95 -11.60
CA SER A 158 11.02 -2.08 -10.53
C SER A 158 12.46 -2.08 -11.05
N THR A 159 13.35 -1.59 -10.20
CA THR A 159 14.80 -1.73 -10.31
C THR A 159 15.30 -2.54 -9.13
N LYS A 160 16.60 -2.73 -8.99
CA LYS A 160 17.18 -3.35 -7.79
C LYS A 160 17.03 -2.52 -6.53
N GLY A 161 16.73 -1.22 -6.64
CA GLY A 161 16.68 -0.29 -5.52
C GLY A 161 15.30 0.22 -5.17
N PHE A 162 14.34 0.25 -6.10
CA PHE A 162 13.01 0.82 -5.86
C PHE A 162 11.93 0.21 -6.76
N VAL A 163 10.70 0.34 -6.29
CA VAL A 163 9.48 0.10 -7.08
C VAL A 163 8.90 1.44 -7.48
N ASN A 164 8.46 1.57 -8.73
CA ASN A 164 7.79 2.75 -9.25
C ASN A 164 6.36 2.38 -9.66
N LEU A 165 5.41 3.24 -9.27
CA LEU A 165 4.02 3.18 -9.65
C LEU A 165 3.62 4.53 -10.25
N GLN A 166 3.11 4.53 -11.48
CA GLN A 166 2.62 5.74 -12.16
C GLN A 166 1.16 5.53 -12.55
N LEU A 167 0.34 6.51 -12.20
CA LEU A 167 -1.09 6.50 -12.44
C LEU A 167 -1.49 7.78 -13.19
N LEU A 168 -2.29 7.62 -14.24
CA LEU A 168 -2.95 8.73 -14.92
C LEU A 168 -4.46 8.54 -14.83
N GLN A 169 -5.14 9.49 -14.19
CA GLN A 169 -6.58 9.51 -14.08
C GLN A 169 -7.14 10.68 -14.90
N THR A 170 -7.78 10.36 -16.03
CA THR A 170 -8.49 11.32 -16.86
C THR A 170 -9.79 10.71 -17.35
N GLY A 171 -10.83 11.53 -17.47
CA GLY A 171 -12.04 11.19 -18.22
C GLY A 171 -12.02 11.88 -19.58
N ARG A 172 -13.00 11.57 -20.43
CA ARG A 172 -13.08 12.04 -21.82
C ARG A 172 -12.93 13.57 -21.98
N TYR A 173 -13.35 14.35 -20.98
CA TYR A 173 -13.34 15.82 -20.99
C TYR A 173 -12.47 16.41 -19.88
N GLN A 174 -11.58 15.62 -19.31
CA GLN A 174 -10.69 16.02 -18.23
C GLN A 174 -9.25 16.15 -18.75
N LEU A 175 -8.49 17.04 -18.13
CA LEU A 175 -7.08 17.23 -18.43
C LEU A 175 -6.23 16.65 -17.30
N ALA A 176 -5.17 15.97 -17.70
CA ALA A 176 -4.11 15.51 -16.80
C ALA A 176 -3.15 16.66 -16.42
N ALA A 177 -2.01 16.30 -15.84
CA ALA A 177 -0.92 17.23 -15.57
C ALA A 177 -0.42 17.87 -16.87
N SER A 178 -0.20 19.18 -16.84
CA SER A 178 0.35 19.94 -17.97
C SER A 178 1.88 19.95 -18.01
N SER A 179 2.52 19.40 -16.99
CA SER A 179 3.98 19.34 -16.83
C SER A 179 4.41 17.98 -16.35
N GLU A 180 5.67 17.65 -16.55
CA GLU A 180 6.26 16.43 -15.99
C GLU A 180 6.34 16.50 -14.47
N PRO A 181 6.27 15.34 -13.76
CA PRO A 181 6.45 15.29 -12.33
C PRO A 181 7.86 15.73 -11.93
N PRO A 182 8.03 16.38 -10.77
CA PRO A 182 9.34 16.70 -10.25
C PRO A 182 10.17 15.43 -10.01
N ALA A 183 11.49 15.58 -10.01
CA ALA A 183 12.40 14.47 -9.76
C ALA A 183 12.18 13.85 -8.37
N LEU A 184 12.14 12.51 -8.31
CA LEU A 184 12.02 11.77 -7.05
C LEU A 184 13.25 11.96 -6.17
N ASN A 185 13.03 12.16 -4.88
CA ASN A 185 14.08 12.08 -3.87
C ASN A 185 14.44 10.61 -3.60
N LYS A 186 15.54 10.16 -4.19
CA LYS A 186 16.00 8.76 -4.09
C LYS A 186 16.62 8.40 -2.72
N SER A 187 16.77 9.37 -1.82
CA SER A 187 17.33 9.14 -0.47
C SER A 187 16.27 8.79 0.57
N THR A 188 15.01 8.70 0.18
CA THR A 188 13.87 8.37 1.07
C THR A 188 13.30 7.01 0.74
N ASP A 189 12.73 6.35 1.76
CA ASP A 189 12.17 5.00 1.62
C ASP A 189 10.87 5.00 0.78
N VAL A 190 10.03 6.05 0.94
CA VAL A 190 8.79 6.23 0.18
C VAL A 190 8.67 7.66 -0.32
N SER A 191 8.38 7.83 -1.60
CA SER A 191 8.04 9.13 -2.19
C SER A 191 6.71 9.06 -2.91
N LEU A 192 5.83 10.02 -2.64
CA LEU A 192 4.55 10.21 -3.31
C LEU A 192 4.57 11.56 -4.04
N ILE A 193 4.29 11.53 -5.34
CA ILE A 193 4.13 12.73 -6.15
C ILE A 193 2.70 12.76 -6.69
N LEU A 194 1.98 13.83 -6.43
CA LEU A 194 0.58 14.00 -6.77
C LEU A 194 0.39 15.30 -7.55
N HIS A 195 -0.23 15.25 -8.72
CA HIS A 195 -0.66 16.46 -9.42
C HIS A 195 -2.07 16.88 -9.02
N GLU A 196 -2.33 18.17 -8.93
CA GLU A 196 -3.63 18.75 -8.54
C GLU A 196 -4.80 18.23 -9.39
N SER A 197 -4.55 17.92 -10.69
CA SER A 197 -5.58 17.37 -11.58
C SER A 197 -6.12 16.02 -11.15
N LEU A 198 -5.34 15.20 -10.46
CA LEU A 198 -5.80 13.88 -10.00
C LEU A 198 -6.95 14.02 -9.00
N VAL A 199 -6.82 14.94 -8.03
CA VAL A 199 -7.87 15.18 -7.03
C VAL A 199 -9.15 15.69 -7.70
N ARG A 200 -8.99 16.67 -8.59
CA ARG A 200 -10.11 17.21 -9.36
C ARG A 200 -10.82 16.14 -10.18
N ASN A 201 -10.08 15.41 -11.01
CA ASN A 201 -10.63 14.43 -11.94
C ASN A 201 -11.32 13.28 -11.19
N PHE A 202 -10.67 12.78 -10.12
CA PHE A 202 -11.23 11.71 -9.30
C PHE A 202 -12.51 12.14 -8.58
N THR A 203 -12.50 13.33 -7.98
CA THR A 203 -13.66 13.81 -7.21
C THR A 203 -14.86 14.14 -8.11
N GLU A 204 -14.65 14.58 -9.34
CA GLU A 204 -15.73 14.72 -10.34
C GLU A 204 -16.48 13.40 -10.55
N VAL A 205 -15.75 12.30 -10.72
CA VAL A 205 -16.34 10.97 -10.94
C VAL A 205 -17.09 10.47 -9.71
N VAL A 206 -16.55 10.72 -8.51
CA VAL A 206 -17.06 10.12 -7.26
C VAL A 206 -18.10 11.00 -6.57
N LEU A 207 -17.94 12.32 -6.61
CA LEU A 207 -18.73 13.28 -5.84
C LEU A 207 -19.60 14.21 -6.71
N GLY A 208 -19.41 14.26 -8.02
CA GLY A 208 -20.18 15.15 -8.90
C GLY A 208 -21.68 14.98 -8.71
N GLY A 209 -22.40 16.05 -8.29
CA GLY A 209 -23.83 16.04 -8.03
C GLY A 209 -24.29 15.33 -6.75
N VAL A 210 -23.39 14.74 -5.97
CA VAL A 210 -23.73 14.04 -4.72
C VAL A 210 -24.11 15.03 -3.63
N GLU A 211 -25.13 14.72 -2.84
CA GLU A 211 -25.50 15.47 -1.64
C GLU A 211 -24.76 14.90 -0.41
N LEU A 212 -23.97 15.76 0.25
CA LEU A 212 -23.33 15.50 1.53
C LEU A 212 -24.16 16.20 2.62
N THR A 213 -24.70 15.43 3.55
CA THR A 213 -25.38 15.92 4.76
C THR A 213 -24.40 15.93 5.95
N ASP A 214 -24.75 16.67 7.01
CA ASP A 214 -24.06 16.62 8.29
C ASP A 214 -23.93 15.19 8.84
N GLU A 215 -24.99 14.39 8.74
CA GLU A 215 -24.99 12.98 9.19
C GLU A 215 -23.96 12.14 8.41
N LYS A 216 -23.97 12.24 7.08
CA LYS A 216 -23.00 11.52 6.22
C LYS A 216 -21.57 11.99 6.48
N LEU A 217 -21.35 13.29 6.71
CA LEU A 217 -20.02 13.81 7.03
C LEU A 217 -19.51 13.22 8.35
N VAL A 218 -20.33 13.22 9.39
CA VAL A 218 -19.99 12.63 10.69
C VAL A 218 -19.70 11.14 10.54
N GLU A 219 -20.52 10.39 9.80
CA GLU A 219 -20.28 8.97 9.50
C GLU A 219 -18.92 8.74 8.83
N HIS A 220 -18.59 9.55 7.81
CA HIS A 220 -17.31 9.46 7.12
C HIS A 220 -16.12 9.79 8.03
N LEU A 221 -16.19 10.89 8.79
CA LEU A 221 -15.14 11.27 9.74
C LEU A 221 -14.90 10.17 10.79
N THR A 222 -15.97 9.61 11.35
CA THR A 222 -15.89 8.49 12.31
C THR A 222 -15.23 7.26 11.69
N ARG A 223 -15.60 6.91 10.46
CA ARG A 223 -15.03 5.75 9.75
C ARG A 223 -13.51 5.89 9.52
N PHE A 224 -13.03 7.10 9.31
CA PHE A 224 -11.60 7.40 9.15
C PHE A 224 -10.89 7.69 10.48
N GLY A 225 -11.57 7.54 11.62
CA GLY A 225 -10.99 7.80 12.94
C GLY A 225 -10.68 9.28 13.19
N ALA A 226 -11.29 10.19 12.42
CA ALA A 226 -11.11 11.62 12.59
C ALA A 226 -11.97 12.14 13.75
N GLU A 227 -11.42 13.07 14.52
CA GLU A 227 -12.13 13.76 15.58
C GLU A 227 -13.23 14.65 14.99
N ILE A 228 -14.44 14.57 15.54
CA ILE A 228 -15.59 15.35 15.08
C ILE A 228 -15.62 16.69 15.85
N PRO A 229 -15.41 17.84 15.18
CA PRO A 229 -15.52 19.14 15.80
C PRO A 229 -16.92 19.38 16.39
N ASP A 230 -17.01 20.11 17.50
CA ASP A 230 -18.27 20.37 18.20
C ASP A 230 -19.31 21.08 17.33
N GLU A 231 -18.85 21.94 16.39
CA GLU A 231 -19.68 22.63 15.42
C GLU A 231 -20.38 21.70 14.43
N LEU A 232 -19.79 20.53 14.18
CA LEU A 232 -20.31 19.52 13.27
C LEU A 232 -21.10 18.41 13.99
N LYS A 233 -21.04 18.33 15.32
CA LYS A 233 -21.82 17.36 16.09
C LYS A 233 -23.32 17.60 15.90
N ILE A 234 -24.05 16.54 15.58
CA ILE A 234 -25.51 16.54 15.49
C ILE A 234 -26.08 16.54 16.90
N GLY A 235 -27.11 17.34 17.16
CA GLY A 235 -27.71 17.39 18.48
C GLY A 235 -28.97 18.26 18.54
N PRO A 236 -29.71 18.21 19.68
CA PRO A 236 -30.89 19.02 19.87
C PRO A 236 -30.60 20.52 19.69
N GLY A 237 -31.47 21.21 18.97
CA GLY A 237 -31.35 22.65 18.71
C GLY A 237 -30.36 23.05 17.60
N LYS A 238 -29.60 22.12 17.04
CA LYS A 238 -28.74 22.38 15.87
C LYS A 238 -29.55 22.18 14.57
N LYS A 239 -29.40 23.12 13.64
CA LYS A 239 -30.04 23.01 12.31
C LYS A 239 -29.21 22.02 11.45
N SER A 240 -29.91 21.06 10.83
CA SER A 240 -29.29 20.20 9.83
C SER A 240 -28.83 21.02 8.62
N TRP A 241 -27.78 20.58 7.97
CA TRP A 241 -27.27 21.21 6.76
C TRP A 241 -26.90 20.15 5.71
N ALA A 242 -26.92 20.58 4.46
CA ALA A 242 -26.44 19.75 3.36
C ALA A 242 -25.79 20.62 2.29
N ILE A 243 -24.82 20.06 1.59
CA ILE A 243 -24.23 20.64 0.37
C ILE A 243 -24.41 19.63 -0.76
N THR A 244 -24.98 20.07 -1.88
CA THR A 244 -24.93 19.30 -3.13
C THR A 244 -23.70 19.73 -3.89
N PHE A 245 -22.77 18.83 -4.09
CA PHE A 245 -21.53 19.12 -4.80
C PHE A 245 -21.78 19.57 -6.24
N SER A 246 -20.91 20.43 -6.75
CA SER A 246 -20.90 20.75 -8.17
C SER A 246 -20.64 19.49 -9.02
N ASN A 247 -21.24 19.43 -10.21
CA ASN A 247 -20.97 18.34 -11.15
C ASN A 247 -19.54 18.39 -11.69
N THR A 248 -18.94 19.59 -11.73
CA THR A 248 -17.57 19.81 -12.16
C THR A 248 -16.74 20.37 -11.00
N GLN A 249 -15.56 19.83 -10.79
CA GLN A 249 -14.61 20.25 -9.74
C GLN A 249 -15.23 20.32 -8.33
N PRO A 250 -15.96 19.28 -7.86
CA PRO A 250 -16.60 19.30 -6.54
C PRO A 250 -15.61 19.51 -5.42
N ILE A 251 -14.40 18.92 -5.54
CA ILE A 251 -13.24 19.22 -4.71
C ILE A 251 -12.06 19.47 -5.63
N SER A 252 -11.34 20.53 -5.37
CA SER A 252 -10.10 20.86 -6.07
C SER A 252 -9.00 21.21 -5.06
N VAL A 253 -7.77 20.94 -5.45
CA VAL A 253 -6.58 21.36 -4.71
C VAL A 253 -5.69 22.19 -5.62
N GLY A 254 -4.89 23.07 -5.05
CA GLY A 254 -3.87 23.85 -5.76
C GLY A 254 -2.55 23.77 -5.01
N PHE A 255 -1.44 23.56 -5.74
CA PHE A 255 -0.11 23.43 -5.18
C PHE A 255 0.81 24.48 -5.80
N ARG A 256 1.01 25.62 -5.11
CA ARG A 256 1.82 26.76 -5.62
C ARG A 256 2.55 27.45 -4.51
N ASN A 257 3.80 27.82 -4.76
CA ASN A 257 4.61 28.63 -3.85
C ASN A 257 4.67 28.09 -2.42
N ASN A 258 4.76 26.77 -2.29
CA ASN A 258 4.75 26.07 -1.02
C ASN A 258 3.45 26.26 -0.21
N GLN A 259 2.34 26.54 -0.91
CA GLN A 259 1.00 26.63 -0.35
C GLN A 259 0.13 25.51 -0.93
N ILE A 260 -0.81 25.02 -0.10
CA ILE A 260 -1.85 24.08 -0.47
C ILE A 260 -3.19 24.79 -0.33
N VAL A 261 -3.90 24.94 -1.43
CA VAL A 261 -5.28 25.44 -1.44
C VAL A 261 -6.22 24.28 -1.60
N ILE A 262 -7.17 24.11 -0.70
CA ILE A 262 -8.23 23.08 -0.79
C ILE A 262 -9.54 23.82 -0.98
N ALA A 263 -10.29 23.48 -2.05
CA ALA A 263 -11.56 24.12 -2.31
C ALA A 263 -12.66 23.08 -2.56
N ILE A 264 -13.82 23.34 -1.98
CA ILE A 264 -15.07 22.59 -2.15
C ILE A 264 -16.03 23.49 -2.96
N GLN A 265 -16.63 22.94 -4.02
CA GLN A 265 -17.68 23.62 -4.78
C GLN A 265 -19.02 22.91 -4.64
N GLY A 266 -20.02 23.66 -4.18
CA GLY A 266 -21.40 23.22 -4.12
C GLY A 266 -22.29 24.01 -5.11
N GLN A 267 -23.23 23.33 -5.73
CA GLN A 267 -24.26 23.96 -6.55
C GLN A 267 -25.51 24.36 -5.74
N GLN A 268 -25.70 23.73 -4.57
CA GLN A 268 -26.76 24.03 -3.63
C GLN A 268 -26.26 23.88 -2.19
N PHE A 269 -26.79 24.69 -1.31
CA PHE A 269 -26.56 24.58 0.14
C PHE A 269 -27.88 24.71 0.89
N ARG A 270 -28.10 23.81 1.88
CA ARG A 270 -29.29 23.81 2.76
C ARG A 270 -28.86 24.07 4.20
N ASP A 271 -29.56 24.95 4.90
CA ASP A 271 -29.40 25.22 6.32
C ASP A 271 -30.78 25.18 6.99
N GLY A 272 -31.11 24.06 7.61
CA GLY A 272 -32.45 23.75 8.06
C GLY A 272 -33.43 23.69 6.89
N MET A 273 -34.47 24.50 6.92
CA MET A 273 -35.47 24.63 5.83
C MET A 273 -35.04 25.60 4.71
N ARG A 274 -33.94 26.34 4.89
CA ARG A 274 -33.48 27.30 3.90
C ARG A 274 -32.63 26.60 2.83
N LEU A 275 -33.04 26.75 1.58
CA LEU A 275 -32.29 26.25 0.41
C LEU A 275 -31.71 27.43 -0.38
N ILE A 276 -30.41 27.40 -0.64
CA ILE A 276 -29.68 28.32 -1.49
C ILE A 276 -29.27 27.55 -2.75
N LYS A 277 -29.83 27.95 -3.89
CA LYS A 277 -29.59 27.34 -5.21
C LYS A 277 -28.57 28.14 -6.01
N GLU A 278 -27.47 28.52 -5.40
CA GLU A 278 -26.40 29.29 -6.05
C GLU A 278 -25.08 28.54 -5.88
N PRO A 279 -24.22 28.58 -6.90
CA PRO A 279 -22.89 27.98 -6.79
C PRO A 279 -22.05 28.69 -5.71
N ILE A 280 -21.53 27.91 -4.79
CA ILE A 280 -20.71 28.37 -3.67
C ILE A 280 -19.37 27.67 -3.73
N ARG A 281 -18.30 28.42 -3.52
CA ARG A 281 -16.94 27.92 -3.34
C ARG A 281 -16.50 28.17 -1.90
N ILE A 282 -16.01 27.14 -1.24
CA ILE A 282 -15.45 27.16 0.11
C ILE A 282 -13.99 26.77 -0.01
N ALA A 283 -13.07 27.63 0.43
CA ALA A 283 -11.64 27.36 0.27
C ALA A 283 -10.84 27.68 1.53
N ALA A 284 -9.90 26.80 1.83
CA ALA A 284 -8.86 27.00 2.84
C ALA A 284 -7.49 26.98 2.17
N THR A 285 -6.62 27.90 2.58
CA THR A 285 -5.22 27.97 2.16
C THR A 285 -4.34 27.55 3.32
N TYR A 286 -3.34 26.73 3.07
CA TYR A 286 -2.35 26.29 4.06
C TYR A 286 -0.95 26.62 3.58
N ASN A 287 -0.16 27.23 4.46
CA ASN A 287 1.28 27.38 4.29
C ASN A 287 1.98 26.08 4.75
N VAL A 288 2.92 25.63 3.96
CA VAL A 288 3.77 24.48 4.31
C VAL A 288 4.98 25.01 5.07
N GLU A 289 5.13 24.59 6.32
CA GLU A 289 6.22 24.99 7.20
C GLU A 289 7.03 23.79 7.67
N LYS A 290 8.35 23.95 7.73
CA LYS A 290 9.24 22.97 8.35
C LYS A 290 9.43 23.37 9.82
N THR A 291 9.21 22.41 10.73
CA THR A 291 9.45 22.56 12.16
C THR A 291 10.60 21.66 12.62
N GLU A 292 11.04 21.82 13.85
CA GLU A 292 12.07 20.93 14.46
C GLU A 292 11.63 19.45 14.51
N THR A 293 10.32 19.19 14.63
CA THR A 293 9.75 17.87 14.79
C THR A 293 9.11 17.29 13.52
N GLY A 294 9.22 17.99 12.37
CA GLY A 294 8.63 17.53 11.11
C GLY A 294 8.07 18.63 10.25
N MET A 295 6.97 18.35 9.57
CA MET A 295 6.28 19.31 8.69
C MET A 295 4.93 19.70 9.30
N ARG A 296 4.55 20.96 9.09
CA ARG A 296 3.32 21.56 9.56
C ARG A 296 2.59 22.22 8.40
N LEU A 297 1.28 22.11 8.39
CA LEU A 297 0.40 22.91 7.54
C LEU A 297 -0.32 23.92 8.42
N GLN A 298 0.03 25.18 8.30
CA GLN A 298 -0.61 26.29 9.01
C GLN A 298 -1.62 26.96 8.09
N ARG A 299 -2.89 27.01 8.50
CA ARG A 299 -3.92 27.69 7.71
C ARG A 299 -3.64 29.19 7.65
N ASP A 300 -3.77 29.74 6.44
CA ASP A 300 -3.59 31.17 6.18
C ASP A 300 -4.95 31.88 6.25
N GLY A 301 -5.25 32.43 7.41
CA GLY A 301 -6.50 33.13 7.70
C GLY A 301 -7.74 32.24 7.79
N ASP A 302 -8.91 32.86 7.67
CA ASP A 302 -10.21 32.20 7.71
C ASP A 302 -10.56 31.51 6.40
N VAL A 303 -11.41 30.48 6.50
CA VAL A 303 -11.97 29.81 5.32
C VAL A 303 -12.78 30.80 4.48
N ALA A 304 -12.38 30.96 3.24
CA ALA A 304 -13.07 31.81 2.27
C ALA A 304 -14.36 31.11 1.80
N VAL A 305 -15.47 31.85 1.79
CA VAL A 305 -16.75 31.39 1.27
C VAL A 305 -17.24 32.38 0.21
N ASP A 306 -17.32 31.95 -1.04
CA ASP A 306 -17.63 32.82 -2.17
C ASP A 306 -18.86 32.31 -2.94
N PHE A 307 -19.79 33.22 -3.22
CA PHE A 307 -20.91 32.99 -4.12
C PHE A 307 -20.46 33.30 -5.55
N LEU A 308 -20.37 32.26 -6.40
CA LEU A 308 -19.73 32.39 -7.71
C LEU A 308 -20.58 33.14 -8.75
N ALA A 309 -21.90 33.20 -8.53
CA ALA A 309 -22.81 33.79 -9.49
C ALA A 309 -22.98 35.33 -9.36
N ARG A 310 -22.48 35.94 -8.28
CA ARG A 310 -22.77 37.34 -7.97
C ARG A 310 -21.57 38.10 -7.39
N LYS A 311 -21.43 39.35 -7.79
CA LYS A 311 -20.43 40.31 -7.21
C LYS A 311 -20.93 40.96 -5.92
N THR A 312 -22.26 41.20 -5.78
CA THR A 312 -22.85 41.86 -4.62
C THR A 312 -23.77 40.86 -3.90
N LEU A 313 -23.54 40.64 -2.61
CA LEU A 313 -24.31 39.72 -1.78
C LEU A 313 -25.54 40.39 -1.20
N THR A 314 -26.63 39.65 -1.13
CA THR A 314 -27.84 40.00 -0.36
C THR A 314 -27.58 39.82 1.14
N VAL A 315 -28.38 40.42 1.99
CA VAL A 315 -28.32 40.26 3.46
C VAL A 315 -28.40 38.77 3.85
N ILE A 316 -29.25 37.99 3.15
CA ILE A 316 -29.39 36.56 3.38
C ILE A 316 -28.09 35.80 3.05
N GLN A 317 -27.44 36.13 1.93
CA GLN A 317 -26.19 35.52 1.52
C GLN A 317 -25.05 35.88 2.47
N VAL A 318 -24.98 37.11 3.00
CA VAL A 318 -24.00 37.51 4.02
C VAL A 318 -24.20 36.70 5.28
N ALA A 319 -25.44 36.56 5.78
CA ALA A 319 -25.72 35.73 6.96
C ALA A 319 -25.34 34.25 6.71
N THR A 320 -25.62 33.71 5.52
CA THR A 320 -25.23 32.35 5.16
C THR A 320 -23.71 32.19 5.08
N LYS A 321 -23.01 33.15 4.47
CA LYS A 321 -21.55 33.15 4.41
C LYS A 321 -20.96 33.03 5.82
N THR A 322 -21.46 33.81 6.79
CA THR A 322 -21.00 33.75 8.17
C THR A 322 -21.20 32.40 8.82
N VAL A 323 -22.39 31.78 8.64
CA VAL A 323 -22.69 30.45 9.18
C VAL A 323 -21.81 29.37 8.54
N MET A 324 -21.61 29.43 7.23
CA MET A 324 -20.74 28.50 6.51
C MET A 324 -19.27 28.67 6.93
N SER A 325 -18.76 29.90 6.99
CA SER A 325 -17.38 30.15 7.43
C SER A 325 -17.12 29.55 8.81
N LYS A 326 -18.05 29.72 9.77
CA LYS A 326 -17.89 29.13 11.09
C LYS A 326 -17.83 27.60 11.05
N LYS A 327 -18.72 26.94 10.32
CA LYS A 327 -18.75 25.46 10.19
C LYS A 327 -17.50 24.94 9.51
N PHE A 328 -17.07 25.57 8.43
CA PHE A 328 -15.93 25.12 7.65
C PHE A 328 -14.58 25.50 8.28
N ASN A 329 -14.52 26.57 9.09
CA ASN A 329 -13.35 26.85 9.92
C ASN A 329 -13.10 25.72 10.93
N ALA A 330 -14.15 25.11 11.49
CA ALA A 330 -14.02 23.97 12.37
C ALA A 330 -13.58 22.68 11.62
N LEU A 331 -14.03 22.50 10.38
CA LEU A 331 -13.63 21.35 9.55
C LEU A 331 -12.18 21.47 9.05
N PHE A 332 -11.81 22.62 8.55
CA PHE A 332 -10.45 22.96 8.12
C PHE A 332 -9.65 23.46 9.32
N LYS A 333 -9.03 22.54 10.06
CA LYS A 333 -8.24 22.89 11.27
C LYS A 333 -7.19 23.98 10.97
N ASP A 334 -6.94 24.85 11.93
CA ASP A 334 -5.94 25.94 11.78
C ASP A 334 -4.53 25.39 11.63
N ASP A 335 -4.30 24.24 12.23
CA ASP A 335 -2.99 23.61 12.31
C ASP A 335 -3.09 22.11 12.09
N ILE A 336 -2.33 21.61 11.13
CA ILE A 336 -2.18 20.19 10.85
C ILE A 336 -0.72 19.83 11.00
N VAL A 337 -0.37 19.23 12.14
CA VAL A 337 1.00 18.81 12.42
C VAL A 337 1.18 17.35 12.06
N GLY A 338 2.14 17.06 11.22
CA GLY A 338 2.53 15.69 10.87
C GLY A 338 3.35 15.05 11.99
N GLN A 339 2.80 14.97 13.22
CA GLN A 339 3.49 14.34 14.35
C GLN A 339 3.24 12.83 14.38
N GLY A 340 4.27 12.07 14.78
CA GLY A 340 4.16 10.64 15.08
C GLY A 340 4.22 9.69 13.89
N GLY A 341 4.27 10.21 12.65
CA GLY A 341 4.34 9.38 11.46
C GLY A 341 3.06 8.61 11.13
N ILE A 342 3.06 7.94 9.98
CA ILE A 342 1.97 7.06 9.54
C ILE A 342 2.28 5.65 10.05
N LYS A 343 1.43 5.11 10.92
CA LYS A 343 1.51 3.71 11.35
C LYS A 343 1.18 2.80 10.17
N LEU A 344 2.01 1.81 9.95
CA LEU A 344 1.75 0.79 8.95
C LEU A 344 0.65 -0.17 9.47
N PRO A 345 -0.34 -0.56 8.62
CA PRO A 345 -1.48 -1.35 9.08
C PRO A 345 -1.14 -2.84 9.23
N GLY A 346 -1.86 -3.52 10.17
CA GLY A 346 -1.88 -4.96 10.31
C GLY A 346 -0.52 -5.57 10.63
N GLN A 347 -0.12 -6.58 9.90
CA GLN A 347 1.17 -7.29 10.12
C GLN A 347 2.42 -6.41 9.95
N TRP A 348 2.28 -5.23 9.35
CA TRP A 348 3.37 -4.27 9.15
C TRP A 348 3.57 -3.30 10.32
N GLU A 349 2.72 -3.34 11.36
CA GLU A 349 2.83 -2.46 12.54
C GLU A 349 4.20 -2.53 13.22
N ASN A 350 4.81 -3.71 13.22
CA ASN A 350 6.13 -3.95 13.81
C ASN A 350 7.30 -3.46 12.95
N ALA A 351 7.05 -3.04 11.71
CA ALA A 351 8.10 -2.54 10.82
C ALA A 351 8.53 -1.10 11.16
N GLY A 352 7.70 -0.36 11.91
CA GLY A 352 7.93 1.03 12.29
C GLY A 352 6.91 1.99 11.69
N ASN A 353 7.17 3.28 11.83
CA ASN A 353 6.31 4.36 11.32
C ASN A 353 6.97 5.05 10.12
N LEU A 354 6.15 5.46 9.15
CA LEU A 354 6.62 6.32 8.06
C LEU A 354 6.64 7.78 8.55
N ILE A 355 7.82 8.33 8.73
CA ILE A 355 8.02 9.72 9.17
C ILE A 355 8.18 10.63 7.95
N LEU A 356 7.35 11.66 7.86
CA LEU A 356 7.41 12.65 6.80
C LEU A 356 8.71 13.49 6.90
N GLN A 357 9.55 13.37 5.89
CA GLN A 357 10.83 14.08 5.81
C GLN A 357 10.73 15.36 5.00
N GLN A 358 9.89 15.35 3.96
CA GLN A 358 9.74 16.46 3.03
C GLN A 358 8.30 16.55 2.54
N LEU A 359 7.80 17.79 2.47
CA LEU A 359 6.56 18.15 1.81
C LEU A 359 6.84 19.40 0.97
N VAL A 360 6.59 19.33 -0.33
CA VAL A 360 6.75 20.45 -1.26
C VAL A 360 5.49 20.57 -2.10
N ALA A 361 4.93 21.79 -2.17
CA ALA A 361 3.74 22.11 -2.96
C ALA A 361 4.09 23.19 -3.98
N ASN A 362 4.35 22.83 -5.24
CA ASN A 362 4.75 23.80 -6.25
C ASN A 362 4.35 23.37 -7.67
N ASN A 363 4.08 24.34 -8.54
CA ASN A 363 3.78 24.14 -9.97
C ASN A 363 2.68 23.08 -10.25
N GLY A 364 1.66 23.00 -9.40
CA GLY A 364 0.58 22.02 -9.52
C GLY A 364 0.93 20.63 -8.96
N TRP A 365 2.14 20.44 -8.41
CA TRP A 365 2.60 19.19 -7.84
C TRP A 365 2.77 19.25 -6.33
N LEU A 366 2.33 18.21 -5.65
CA LEU A 366 2.62 17.92 -4.25
C LEU A 366 3.60 16.73 -4.19
N MET A 367 4.72 16.94 -3.53
CA MET A 367 5.70 15.87 -3.26
C MET A 367 5.78 15.63 -1.76
N LEU A 368 5.59 14.38 -1.37
CA LEU A 368 5.73 13.88 -0.02
C LEU A 368 6.82 12.81 0.00
N SER A 369 7.77 12.92 0.93
CA SER A 369 8.84 11.95 1.08
C SER A 369 8.92 11.47 2.52
N TYR A 370 9.01 10.17 2.72
CA TYR A 370 8.98 9.52 4.03
C TYR A 370 10.18 8.60 4.21
N ASN A 371 10.66 8.52 5.45
CA ASN A 371 11.56 7.46 5.89
C ASN A 371 10.87 6.58 6.93
N LEU A 372 11.24 5.31 6.92
CA LEU A 372 10.78 4.35 7.92
C LEU A 372 11.62 4.52 9.19
N ASP A 373 10.95 4.92 10.27
CA ASP A 373 11.54 4.92 11.59
C ASP A 373 11.50 3.48 12.13
N LYS A 374 12.65 2.81 12.04
CA LYS A 374 12.80 1.42 12.50
C LYS A 374 12.82 1.40 14.02
N PRO A 375 12.04 0.53 14.68
CA PRO A 375 12.14 0.37 16.11
C PRO A 375 13.58 0.01 16.47
N SER A 376 14.17 0.74 17.42
CA SER A 376 15.47 0.39 17.99
C SER A 376 15.42 -1.05 18.50
N LYS A 377 16.35 -1.87 18.01
CA LYS A 377 16.47 -3.29 18.38
C LYS A 377 16.83 -3.43 19.85
#